data_cb172ead373419b78340ea0ead0fbd2b
#
_entry.id   cb172ead373419b78340ea0ead0fbd2b
#
_cell.length_a   1.000
_cell.length_b   1.000
_cell.length_c   1.000
_cell.angle_alpha   90.00
_cell.angle_beta   90.00
_cell.angle_gamma   90.00
#
_symmetry.space_group_name_H-M   'P 1'
#
loop_
_entity.id
_entity.type
_entity.pdbx_description
1 polymer ?
#
loop_
_entity_poly.entity_id
_entity_poly.type
_entity_poly.pdbx_seq_one_letter_code
_entity_poly.pdbx_strand_id
1 'polypeptide(L)'
;MELTNIPHLASSSSFFFSSCSPCACRSRRTAKAVITAFAAGSRCSADPACPEPIEQHNVNSLSVASGPANTQCYRRRDFAAVALLPFLLPHVDMASAADSYDGSVIRDGVRNVLSKVKAAGVLRLVFHDAGTFDISDKSGGMNGSIIYEADRPENTGLSKSLKILRKAKEGIDQVQQVSWADLIAVAGAEAVALCGGPEIPVRLGRLDSSTADPTGKLPEETLDVVALKTSFGKKGFSTQEMVVLSGAHTIGGKGFGNPNAFDNAYFKVLLEKPRPTSSGMPIGLPTDWALTEDDECLRWINIYAEDQDKFFADFRDAYTKLVNSGASWRTT
;
A
#
# COMPACT_ATOMS: atom_id res chain seq x y z
N MET A 1 32.02 -29.67 -64.25
CA MET A 1 33.27 -30.17 -63.68
C MET A 1 33.08 -29.83 -62.16
N GLU A 2 32.95 -30.69 -61.33
CA GLU A 2 32.90 -32.09 -60.87
C GLU A 2 32.31 -32.00 -59.50
N LEU A 3 31.24 -32.56 -59.18
CA LEU A 3 30.86 -33.81 -58.54
C LEU A 3 31.94 -34.47 -57.65
N THR A 4 31.71 -34.59 -56.34
CA THR A 4 31.94 -35.78 -55.50
C THR A 4 31.42 -35.46 -54.11
N ASN A 5 30.38 -36.08 -53.73
CA ASN A 5 30.11 -37.40 -53.12
C ASN A 5 30.07 -37.40 -51.57
N ILE A 6 28.88 -37.82 -51.12
CA ILE A 6 28.49 -38.25 -49.77
C ILE A 6 29.23 -39.56 -49.37
N PRO A 7 29.38 -39.93 -48.08
CA PRO A 7 28.45 -40.97 -47.65
C PRO A 7 27.81 -40.82 -46.25
N HIS A 8 26.62 -41.36 -46.20
CA HIS A 8 25.85 -41.86 -45.07
C HIS A 8 26.69 -42.78 -44.13
N LEU A 9 26.39 -42.69 -42.84
CA LEU A 9 26.41 -43.86 -41.96
C LEU A 9 25.34 -43.71 -40.90
N ALA A 10 24.32 -44.55 -41.02
CA ALA A 10 23.34 -44.87 -40.03
C ALA A 10 23.93 -45.95 -39.07
N SER A 11 23.61 -45.88 -37.78
CA SER A 11 23.60 -47.08 -36.94
C SER A 11 22.64 -46.87 -35.77
N SER A 12 21.62 -47.68 -35.80
CA SER A 12 20.60 -48.00 -34.84
C SER A 12 21.15 -48.88 -33.71
N SER A 13 20.57 -48.76 -32.53
CA SER A 13 20.28 -49.83 -31.52
C SER A 13 19.68 -49.12 -30.29
N SER A 14 18.41 -49.19 -29.98
CA SER A 14 17.54 -50.31 -29.50
C SER A 14 17.78 -50.72 -28.04
N PHE A 15 16.69 -50.60 -27.26
CA PHE A 15 16.28 -51.32 -26.07
C PHE A 15 16.98 -51.05 -24.72
N PHE A 16 16.19 -50.59 -23.70
CA PHE A 16 15.61 -51.47 -22.71
C PHE A 16 14.53 -50.77 -21.91
N PHE A 17 13.35 -51.41 -21.92
CA PHE A 17 12.25 -51.25 -20.97
C PHE A 17 12.70 -51.79 -19.60
N SER A 18 12.31 -51.13 -18.53
CA SER A 18 12.05 -51.83 -17.26
C SER A 18 10.96 -51.08 -16.52
N SER A 19 9.82 -51.74 -16.53
CA SER A 19 8.62 -51.51 -15.71
C SER A 19 8.88 -51.99 -14.28
N CYS A 20 8.45 -51.21 -13.29
CA CYS A 20 8.02 -51.74 -12.01
C CYS A 20 7.04 -50.79 -11.33
N SER A 21 5.78 -51.17 -11.34
CA SER A 21 4.75 -50.84 -10.35
C SER A 21 4.51 -52.11 -9.51
N PRO A 22 3.66 -52.07 -8.47
CA PRO A 22 3.35 -51.10 -7.43
C PRO A 22 3.44 -51.74 -6.01
N CYS A 23 3.42 -50.97 -4.98
CA CYS A 23 3.09 -51.50 -3.66
C CYS A 23 2.06 -50.62 -2.97
N ALA A 24 0.87 -51.22 -2.86
CA ALA A 24 -0.23 -50.72 -2.08
C ALA A 24 -0.03 -51.03 -0.60
N CYS A 25 -0.36 -50.13 0.27
CA CYS A 25 -0.72 -50.45 1.63
C CYS A 25 -1.93 -49.63 2.08
N ARG A 26 -3.01 -50.39 2.27
CA ARG A 26 -4.29 -49.98 2.86
C ARG A 26 -4.10 -49.76 4.36
N SER A 27 -4.75 -48.73 4.88
CA SER A 27 -5.39 -48.84 6.18
C SER A 27 -6.64 -47.94 6.22
N ARG A 28 -7.75 -48.62 6.31
CA ARG A 28 -9.09 -48.09 6.60
C ARG A 28 -9.16 -47.71 8.08
N ARG A 29 -9.76 -46.60 8.42
CA ARG A 29 -10.67 -46.52 9.59
C ARG A 29 -11.80 -45.56 9.31
N THR A 30 -12.95 -46.11 9.35
CA THR A 30 -14.32 -45.61 9.37
C THR A 30 -14.63 -44.91 10.70
N ALA A 31 -15.39 -43.82 10.66
CA ALA A 31 -16.42 -43.47 11.66
C ALA A 31 -17.28 -42.35 11.05
N LYS A 32 -18.43 -42.70 10.67
CA LYS A 32 -19.79 -42.57 11.23
C LYS A 32 -20.29 -41.10 11.21
N ALA A 33 -21.17 -40.92 10.23
CA ALA A 33 -22.18 -39.87 10.19
C ALA A 33 -23.20 -40.09 11.35
N VAL A 34 -23.60 -38.99 11.97
CA VAL A 34 -24.87 -38.93 12.71
C VAL A 34 -25.64 -37.74 12.15
N ILE A 35 -26.65 -38.08 11.39
CA ILE A 35 -27.75 -37.22 10.99
C ILE A 35 -28.74 -37.24 12.14
N THR A 36 -29.15 -36.07 12.63
CA THR A 36 -30.43 -35.94 13.34
C THR A 36 -31.13 -34.71 12.83
N ALA A 37 -32.07 -34.94 11.96
CA ALA A 37 -33.13 -34.03 11.62
C ALA A 37 -34.21 -34.11 12.73
N PHE A 38 -34.70 -32.98 13.14
CA PHE A 38 -36.08 -32.87 13.63
C PHE A 38 -36.73 -31.61 13.13
N ALA A 39 -37.88 -31.82 12.59
CA ALA A 39 -38.74 -30.87 11.90
C ALA A 39 -39.77 -30.29 12.85
N ALA A 40 -40.27 -29.13 12.41
CA ALA A 40 -41.65 -28.67 12.43
C ALA A 40 -42.25 -28.10 13.73
N GLY A 41 -42.80 -26.94 13.58
CA GLY A 41 -44.06 -26.60 14.24
C GLY A 41 -44.29 -25.15 14.55
N SER A 42 -44.95 -24.44 13.63
CA SER A 42 -46.18 -23.64 13.76
C SER A 42 -46.14 -22.32 14.57
N ARG A 43 -46.30 -21.23 13.80
CA ARG A 43 -47.45 -20.29 13.73
C ARG A 43 -47.91 -19.59 15.00
N CYS A 44 -48.08 -18.33 14.77
CA CYS A 44 -49.14 -17.36 15.03
C CYS A 44 -48.61 -16.22 15.90
N SER A 45 -48.64 -15.04 15.40
CA SER A 45 -49.60 -14.03 15.05
C SER A 45 -49.68 -12.90 16.08
N ALA A 46 -49.71 -11.72 15.53
CA ALA A 46 -50.36 -10.51 16.01
C ALA A 46 -49.57 -9.52 16.85
N ASP A 47 -49.27 -8.40 16.21
CA ASP A 47 -49.30 -7.05 16.74
C ASP A 47 -50.64 -6.76 17.46
N PRO A 48 -50.81 -5.70 18.21
CA PRO A 48 -50.21 -4.36 18.07
C PRO A 48 -50.01 -3.59 19.39
N ALA A 49 -49.51 -2.38 19.23
CA ALA A 49 -49.83 -1.18 20.01
C ALA A 49 -48.68 -0.50 20.75
N CYS A 50 -48.27 0.58 20.14
CA CYS A 50 -47.85 1.82 20.84
C CYS A 50 -48.96 2.29 21.77
N PRO A 51 -48.74 2.97 22.85
CA PRO A 51 -48.72 4.43 22.78
C PRO A 51 -47.66 5.16 23.61
N GLU A 52 -47.29 6.32 23.11
CA GLU A 52 -46.88 7.51 23.86
C GLU A 52 -48.09 8.08 24.66
N PRO A 53 -47.94 9.21 25.37
CA PRO A 53 -46.85 10.00 25.95
C PRO A 53 -47.23 10.55 27.34
N ILE A 54 -46.48 11.67 27.79
CA ILE A 54 -46.88 12.66 28.82
C ILE A 54 -46.38 12.25 30.25
N GLU A 55 -45.58 13.06 30.95
CA GLU A 55 -45.94 14.35 31.53
C GLU A 55 -44.73 15.17 31.97
N GLN A 56 -44.88 16.42 31.71
CA GLN A 56 -44.16 17.53 32.31
C GLN A 56 -44.59 17.71 33.76
N HIS A 57 -43.65 17.94 34.66
CA HIS A 57 -43.91 18.72 35.85
C HIS A 57 -42.82 19.76 36.07
N ASN A 58 -43.30 20.90 35.93
CA ASN A 58 -42.94 22.25 36.22
C ASN A 58 -42.94 22.52 37.77
N VAL A 59 -42.21 23.57 38.09
CA VAL A 59 -42.34 24.64 39.08
C VAL A 59 -41.70 24.48 40.47
N ASN A 60 -41.09 25.59 40.71
CA ASN A 60 -40.98 26.45 41.90
C ASN A 60 -39.64 26.42 42.59
N SER A 61 -38.89 27.48 42.45
CA SER A 61 -38.91 28.85 43.00
C SER A 61 -38.55 28.92 44.49
N LEU A 62 -37.78 29.97 44.79
CA LEU A 62 -37.43 30.59 46.06
C LEU A 62 -36.22 29.99 46.76
N SER A 63 -35.23 30.75 47.21
CA SER A 63 -35.30 32.10 47.77
C SER A 63 -33.91 32.73 47.83
N VAL A 64 -33.93 34.02 47.70
CA VAL A 64 -32.87 35.00 47.98
C VAL A 64 -32.49 34.98 49.44
N ALA A 65 -31.19 35.01 49.75
CA ALA A 65 -30.67 35.49 51.02
C ALA A 65 -29.50 36.47 50.77
N SER A 66 -29.83 37.70 50.93
CA SER A 66 -28.93 38.86 50.98
C SER A 66 -28.29 38.99 52.37
N GLY A 67 -27.01 39.38 52.38
CA GLY A 67 -26.36 39.96 53.57
C GLY A 67 -24.85 40.03 53.41
N PRO A 68 -24.19 40.95 54.09
CA PRO A 68 -24.10 42.35 53.68
C PRO A 68 -22.68 42.75 53.23
N ALA A 69 -22.64 43.87 52.53
CA ALA A 69 -21.43 44.59 52.12
C ALA A 69 -20.56 45.01 53.31
N ASN A 70 -19.30 44.72 53.23
CA ASN A 70 -18.32 45.36 54.13
C ASN A 70 -17.39 46.22 53.26
N THR A 71 -17.75 47.51 53.26
CA THR A 71 -17.01 48.60 52.66
C THR A 71 -15.85 48.94 53.58
N GLN A 72 -14.62 48.58 53.25
CA GLN A 72 -13.45 49.21 53.89
C GLN A 72 -12.78 50.13 52.86
N CYS A 73 -13.00 51.43 53.12
CA CYS A 73 -12.21 52.51 52.60
C CYS A 73 -10.77 52.38 53.06
N TYR A 74 -9.85 52.20 52.10
CA TYR A 74 -8.43 52.46 52.37
C TYR A 74 -7.99 53.78 51.69
N ARG A 75 -7.50 54.66 52.57
CA ARG A 75 -6.97 55.99 52.31
C ARG A 75 -5.79 55.97 51.34
N ARG A 76 -5.85 56.89 50.39
CA ARG A 76 -4.69 57.33 49.62
C ARG A 76 -3.60 57.89 50.54
N ARG A 77 -2.40 57.39 50.41
CA ARG A 77 -1.08 58.04 50.49
C ARG A 77 -0.03 56.98 50.76
N ASP A 78 0.78 56.75 49.73
CA ASP A 78 2.24 56.79 49.77
C ASP A 78 2.75 56.28 48.42
N PHE A 79 3.21 57.27 47.61
CA PHE A 79 3.97 56.96 46.41
C PHE A 79 5.38 56.60 46.85
N ALA A 80 5.72 55.32 46.86
CA ALA A 80 7.13 54.91 46.80
C ALA A 80 7.43 54.55 45.33
N ALA A 81 8.26 55.41 44.73
CA ALA A 81 8.81 55.15 43.43
C ALA A 81 9.74 53.93 43.49
N VAL A 82 9.24 52.80 43.01
CA VAL A 82 10.06 51.65 42.72
C VAL A 82 10.57 51.83 41.30
N ALA A 83 11.86 52.13 41.20
CA ALA A 83 12.57 52.15 39.92
C ALA A 83 12.46 50.81 39.25
N LEU A 84 11.71 50.78 38.12
CA LEU A 84 11.69 49.68 37.19
C LEU A 84 13.05 49.60 36.46
N LEU A 85 13.94 48.76 36.97
CA LEU A 85 15.04 48.22 36.16
C LEU A 85 14.40 47.28 35.14
N PRO A 86 14.60 47.50 33.81
CA PRO A 86 14.23 46.53 32.82
C PRO A 86 15.15 45.32 33.02
N PHE A 87 14.64 44.24 33.60
CA PHE A 87 15.24 42.93 33.45
C PHE A 87 15.20 42.60 31.97
N LEU A 88 16.33 42.85 31.28
CA LEU A 88 16.69 42.21 30.02
C LEU A 88 16.90 40.73 30.33
N LEU A 89 15.79 39.98 30.49
CA LEU A 89 15.81 38.54 30.28
C LEU A 89 16.12 38.36 28.81
N PRO A 90 17.18 37.61 28.44
CA PRO A 90 17.29 37.18 27.06
C PRO A 90 15.98 36.45 26.75
N HIS A 91 15.26 36.98 25.76
CA HIS A 91 14.27 36.18 25.05
C HIS A 91 15.08 35.03 24.50
N VAL A 92 15.10 33.93 25.23
CA VAL A 92 15.35 32.63 24.62
C VAL A 92 14.14 32.45 23.72
N ASP A 93 14.32 32.80 22.44
CA ASP A 93 13.51 32.28 21.40
C ASP A 93 13.58 30.75 21.59
N MET A 94 12.59 30.23 22.30
CA MET A 94 12.17 28.86 22.12
C MET A 94 11.68 28.82 20.68
N ALA A 95 12.63 28.87 19.74
CA ALA A 95 12.40 28.36 18.42
C ALA A 95 11.82 26.99 18.70
N SER A 96 10.51 26.87 18.56
CA SER A 96 9.82 25.62 18.46
C SER A 96 10.70 24.79 17.55
N ALA A 97 11.42 23.83 18.13
CA ALA A 97 11.91 22.71 17.38
C ALA A 97 10.63 22.04 16.88
N ALA A 98 10.07 22.56 15.79
CA ALA A 98 9.25 21.77 14.92
C ALA A 98 10.12 20.56 14.68
N ASP A 99 9.73 19.41 15.26
CA ASP A 99 10.40 18.14 15.04
C ASP A 99 10.58 18.02 13.54
N SER A 100 11.75 18.43 13.05
CA SER A 100 12.09 18.31 11.65
C SER A 100 12.29 16.82 11.43
N TYR A 101 11.26 16.21 10.89
CA TYR A 101 11.25 14.80 10.52
C TYR A 101 12.45 14.56 9.62
N ASP A 102 13.50 13.94 10.16
CA ASP A 102 14.70 13.66 9.40
C ASP A 102 14.46 12.44 8.50
N GLY A 103 14.18 12.71 7.23
CA GLY A 103 14.00 11.68 6.23
C GLY A 103 15.23 10.79 6.03
N SER A 104 16.43 11.23 6.42
CA SER A 104 17.65 10.42 6.30
C SER A 104 17.62 9.24 7.26
N VAL A 105 17.15 9.43 8.50
CA VAL A 105 17.00 8.36 9.49
C VAL A 105 16.11 7.24 9.00
N ILE A 106 14.99 7.61 8.33
CA ILE A 106 14.05 6.63 7.78
C ILE A 106 14.69 5.87 6.62
N ARG A 107 15.33 6.59 5.69
CA ARG A 107 16.02 5.99 4.53
C ARG A 107 17.11 5.01 4.97
N ASP A 108 17.95 5.41 5.91
CA ASP A 108 19.04 4.59 6.41
C ASP A 108 18.51 3.36 7.16
N GLY A 109 17.48 3.53 7.98
CA GLY A 109 16.80 2.42 8.65
C GLY A 109 16.23 1.39 7.67
N VAL A 110 15.63 1.86 6.56
CA VAL A 110 15.13 0.99 5.49
C VAL A 110 16.28 0.31 4.76
N ARG A 111 17.33 1.03 4.35
CA ARG A 111 18.50 0.51 3.64
C ARG A 111 19.21 -0.60 4.41
N ASN A 112 19.24 -0.51 5.73
CA ASN A 112 19.88 -1.52 6.60
C ASN A 112 19.16 -2.89 6.56
N VAL A 113 17.89 -2.96 6.17
CA VAL A 113 17.11 -4.22 6.16
C VAL A 113 16.67 -4.65 4.77
N LEU A 114 16.65 -3.73 3.80
CA LEU A 114 16.20 -3.97 2.44
C LEU A 114 17.34 -4.51 1.57
N SER A 115 17.01 -5.43 0.68
CA SER A 115 17.91 -5.91 -0.38
C SER A 115 17.16 -5.94 -1.71
N LYS A 116 17.89 -5.96 -2.84
CA LYS A 116 17.29 -6.02 -4.20
C LYS A 116 16.28 -7.15 -4.35
N VAL A 117 16.56 -8.32 -3.81
CA VAL A 117 15.65 -9.49 -3.87
C VAL A 117 14.32 -9.24 -3.13
N LYS A 118 14.33 -8.36 -2.15
CA LYS A 118 13.14 -8.04 -1.34
C LYS A 118 12.39 -6.79 -1.87
N ALA A 119 13.02 -6.03 -2.76
CA ALA A 119 12.52 -4.74 -3.24
C ALA A 119 11.13 -4.83 -3.88
N ALA A 120 10.91 -5.80 -4.77
CA ALA A 120 9.63 -5.98 -5.44
C ALA A 120 8.46 -6.20 -4.47
N GLY A 121 8.68 -7.01 -3.42
CA GLY A 121 7.65 -7.24 -2.40
C GLY A 121 7.33 -5.99 -1.57
N VAL A 122 8.33 -5.14 -1.32
CA VAL A 122 8.12 -3.86 -0.62
C VAL A 122 7.43 -2.86 -1.54
N LEU A 123 7.81 -2.78 -2.81
CA LEU A 123 7.13 -1.90 -3.77
C LEU A 123 5.65 -2.33 -3.98
N ARG A 124 5.37 -3.64 -4.02
CA ARG A 124 4.00 -4.15 -4.06
C ARG A 124 3.22 -3.75 -2.80
N LEU A 125 3.85 -3.77 -1.62
CA LEU A 125 3.21 -3.36 -0.37
C LEU A 125 2.74 -1.89 -0.43
N VAL A 126 3.54 -0.99 -1.03
CA VAL A 126 3.14 0.42 -1.25
C VAL A 126 1.85 0.52 -2.05
N PHE A 127 1.75 -0.22 -3.16
CA PHE A 127 0.54 -0.20 -3.99
C PHE A 127 -0.67 -0.78 -3.25
N HIS A 128 -0.48 -1.79 -2.42
CA HIS A 128 -1.57 -2.41 -1.66
C HIS A 128 -2.08 -1.53 -0.51
N ASP A 129 -1.25 -0.62 0.02
CA ASP A 129 -1.69 0.42 0.96
C ASP A 129 -2.34 1.59 0.19
N ALA A 130 -1.57 2.28 -0.64
CA ALA A 130 -2.00 3.49 -1.34
C ALA A 130 -3.13 3.25 -2.37
N GLY A 131 -3.14 2.08 -2.99
CA GLY A 131 -4.08 1.72 -4.06
C GLY A 131 -5.51 1.45 -3.59
N THR A 132 -5.79 1.47 -2.31
CA THR A 132 -7.15 1.42 -1.75
C THR A 132 -7.91 2.74 -1.91
N PHE A 133 -7.21 3.83 -2.24
CA PHE A 133 -7.84 5.16 -2.37
C PHE A 133 -8.94 5.21 -3.42
N ASP A 134 -10.03 5.87 -3.09
CA ASP A 134 -11.15 6.17 -3.99
C ASP A 134 -11.58 7.63 -3.83
N ILE A 135 -11.53 8.38 -4.95
CA ILE A 135 -11.83 9.82 -4.95
C ILE A 135 -13.30 10.09 -4.58
N SER A 136 -14.20 9.16 -4.90
CA SER A 136 -15.64 9.38 -4.77
C SER A 136 -16.09 9.45 -3.31
N ASP A 137 -15.54 8.58 -2.47
CA ASP A 137 -15.86 8.50 -1.04
C ASP A 137 -14.68 8.95 -0.14
N LYS A 138 -13.54 9.26 -0.75
CA LYS A 138 -12.29 9.67 -0.07
C LYS A 138 -11.82 8.66 0.98
N SER A 139 -12.14 7.39 0.78
CA SER A 139 -11.71 6.31 1.65
C SER A 139 -10.39 5.70 1.15
N GLY A 140 -9.67 5.05 2.06
CA GLY A 140 -8.42 4.39 1.75
C GLY A 140 -7.26 5.33 1.48
N GLY A 141 -6.19 4.80 0.92
CA GLY A 141 -5.01 5.56 0.52
C GLY A 141 -3.76 5.26 1.34
N MET A 142 -2.72 6.08 1.16
CA MET A 142 -1.44 5.92 1.86
C MET A 142 -1.58 6.32 3.33
N ASN A 143 -2.09 5.39 4.13
CA ASN A 143 -2.44 5.61 5.53
C ASN A 143 -1.93 4.50 6.47
N GLY A 144 -1.13 3.54 5.97
CA GLY A 144 -0.56 2.47 6.76
C GLY A 144 -1.54 1.39 7.20
N SER A 145 -2.80 1.40 6.73
CA SER A 145 -3.84 0.45 7.10
C SER A 145 -3.51 -1.00 6.75
N ILE A 146 -2.63 -1.21 5.76
CA ILE A 146 -2.17 -2.52 5.31
C ILE A 146 -1.65 -3.42 6.44
N ILE A 147 -1.21 -2.86 7.56
CA ILE A 147 -0.78 -3.63 8.74
C ILE A 147 -1.92 -4.41 9.39
N TYR A 148 -3.17 -3.98 9.19
CA TYR A 148 -4.39 -4.62 9.66
C TYR A 148 -5.03 -5.55 8.61
N GLU A 149 -4.46 -5.60 7.40
CA GLU A 149 -5.05 -6.24 6.21
C GLU A 149 -4.21 -7.40 5.69
N ALA A 150 -3.16 -7.79 6.42
CA ALA A 150 -2.18 -8.78 5.99
C ALA A 150 -2.79 -10.16 5.69
N ASP A 151 -3.93 -10.49 6.30
CA ASP A 151 -4.61 -11.79 6.15
C ASP A 151 -5.65 -11.80 5.02
N ARG A 152 -5.85 -10.67 4.33
CA ARG A 152 -6.76 -10.60 3.19
C ARG A 152 -6.20 -11.37 1.99
N PRO A 153 -7.05 -12.04 1.18
CA PRO A 153 -6.61 -12.81 0.01
C PRO A 153 -5.74 -12.00 -0.96
N GLU A 154 -6.12 -10.76 -1.26
CA GLU A 154 -5.40 -9.85 -2.16
C GLU A 154 -3.99 -9.49 -1.64
N ASN A 155 -3.76 -9.59 -0.33
CA ASN A 155 -2.50 -9.29 0.34
C ASN A 155 -1.61 -10.52 0.54
N THR A 156 -1.99 -11.65 -0.05
CA THR A 156 -1.21 -12.89 0.06
C THR A 156 0.25 -12.66 -0.33
N GLY A 157 1.16 -13.08 0.56
CA GLY A 157 2.62 -12.97 0.38
C GLY A 157 3.22 -11.65 0.91
N LEU A 158 2.43 -10.61 1.22
CA LEU A 158 2.93 -9.33 1.73
C LEU A 158 3.41 -9.37 3.19
N SER A 159 3.02 -10.39 3.96
CA SER A 159 3.47 -10.58 5.35
C SER A 159 5.00 -10.60 5.48
N LYS A 160 5.73 -11.06 4.44
CA LYS A 160 7.21 -11.04 4.42
C LYS A 160 7.73 -9.61 4.33
N SER A 161 7.13 -8.78 3.49
CA SER A 161 7.50 -7.36 3.33
C SER A 161 7.17 -6.57 4.60
N LEU A 162 6.01 -6.81 5.21
CA LEU A 162 5.65 -6.20 6.51
C LEU A 162 6.64 -6.57 7.61
N LYS A 163 7.13 -7.82 7.67
CA LYS A 163 8.17 -8.23 8.64
C LYS A 163 9.48 -7.48 8.44
N ILE A 164 9.86 -7.21 7.18
CA ILE A 164 11.07 -6.42 6.87
C ILE A 164 10.89 -4.99 7.38
N LEU A 165 9.76 -4.36 7.07
CA LEU A 165 9.50 -2.98 7.48
C LEU A 165 9.30 -2.85 8.99
N ARG A 166 8.72 -3.87 9.66
CA ARG A 166 8.63 -3.89 11.12
C ARG A 166 10.01 -3.84 11.77
N LYS A 167 10.98 -4.61 11.23
CA LYS A 167 12.36 -4.57 11.68
C LYS A 167 13.03 -3.20 11.45
N ALA A 168 12.74 -2.54 10.30
CA ALA A 168 13.21 -1.19 10.06
C ALA A 168 12.63 -0.21 11.09
N LYS A 169 11.30 -0.30 11.30
CA LYS A 169 10.57 0.57 12.24
C LYS A 169 11.10 0.47 13.65
N GLU A 170 11.36 -0.74 14.15
CA GLU A 170 11.94 -0.97 15.47
C GLU A 170 13.26 -0.20 15.66
N GLY A 171 14.13 -0.15 14.65
CA GLY A 171 15.37 0.62 14.71
C GLY A 171 15.18 2.12 14.56
N ILE A 172 14.30 2.55 13.66
CA ILE A 172 14.01 3.97 13.41
C ILE A 172 13.35 4.60 14.64
N ASP A 173 12.38 3.94 15.25
CA ASP A 173 11.63 4.43 16.39
C ASP A 173 12.49 4.63 17.66
N GLN A 174 13.72 4.07 17.71
CA GLN A 174 14.69 4.37 18.75
C GLN A 174 15.28 5.78 18.62
N VAL A 175 15.24 6.36 17.43
CA VAL A 175 15.80 7.68 17.12
C VAL A 175 14.68 8.70 16.95
N GLN A 176 13.68 8.39 16.14
CA GLN A 176 12.50 9.21 15.90
C GLN A 176 11.29 8.34 15.59
N GLN A 177 10.13 8.70 16.12
CA GLN A 177 8.88 8.01 15.83
C GLN A 177 8.48 8.24 14.37
N VAL A 178 8.20 7.16 13.63
CA VAL A 178 7.75 7.22 12.24
C VAL A 178 6.38 6.56 12.09
N SER A 179 5.49 7.17 11.29
CA SER A 179 4.23 6.51 10.92
C SER A 179 4.47 5.31 10.00
N TRP A 180 3.58 4.33 9.99
CA TRP A 180 3.63 3.25 9.00
C TRP A 180 3.47 3.78 7.59
N ALA A 181 2.58 4.75 7.38
CA ALA A 181 2.36 5.38 6.09
C ALA A 181 3.65 6.02 5.54
N ASP A 182 4.39 6.79 6.34
CA ASP A 182 5.66 7.37 5.92
C ASP A 182 6.73 6.30 5.69
N LEU A 183 6.85 5.33 6.59
CA LEU A 183 7.80 4.23 6.45
C LEU A 183 7.57 3.44 5.16
N ILE A 184 6.32 3.08 4.85
CA ILE A 184 5.96 2.32 3.64
C ILE A 184 6.26 3.16 2.40
N ALA A 185 5.87 4.44 2.39
CA ALA A 185 6.12 5.34 1.27
C ALA A 185 7.62 5.53 0.99
N VAL A 186 8.44 5.71 2.02
CA VAL A 186 9.91 5.82 1.88
C VAL A 186 10.50 4.48 1.44
N ALA A 187 10.04 3.37 2.00
CA ALA A 187 10.59 2.05 1.69
C ALA A 187 10.37 1.66 0.23
N GLY A 188 9.25 2.03 -0.39
CA GLY A 188 9.05 1.81 -1.82
C GLY A 188 9.96 2.66 -2.69
N ALA A 189 10.17 3.93 -2.34
CA ALA A 189 11.12 4.82 -3.03
C ALA A 189 12.56 4.24 -2.95
N GLU A 190 12.97 3.77 -1.77
CA GLU A 190 14.28 3.13 -1.58
C GLU A 190 14.39 1.78 -2.32
N ALA A 191 13.27 1.03 -2.45
CA ALA A 191 13.25 -0.20 -3.23
C ALA A 191 13.52 0.05 -4.71
N VAL A 192 12.93 1.10 -5.28
CA VAL A 192 13.17 1.55 -6.67
C VAL A 192 14.63 1.98 -6.85
N ALA A 193 15.13 2.88 -6.00
CA ALA A 193 16.49 3.38 -6.07
C ALA A 193 17.54 2.26 -5.90
N LEU A 194 17.33 1.34 -4.96
CA LEU A 194 18.21 0.21 -4.72
C LEU A 194 18.34 -0.71 -5.95
N CYS A 195 17.27 -0.82 -6.75
CA CYS A 195 17.26 -1.59 -7.99
C CYS A 195 17.77 -0.82 -9.20
N GLY A 196 18.23 0.41 -9.05
CA GLY A 196 18.78 1.24 -10.13
C GLY A 196 17.77 2.14 -10.83
N GLY A 197 16.57 2.27 -10.29
CA GLY A 197 15.57 3.23 -10.73
C GLY A 197 15.84 4.66 -10.21
N PRO A 198 14.93 5.59 -10.48
CA PRO A 198 15.09 6.99 -10.09
C PRO A 198 15.04 7.19 -8.57
N GLU A 199 15.72 8.22 -8.10
CA GLU A 199 15.48 8.73 -6.75
C GLU A 199 14.12 9.43 -6.69
N ILE A 200 13.33 9.07 -5.69
CA ILE A 200 11.97 9.59 -5.52
C ILE A 200 11.89 10.39 -4.21
N PRO A 201 11.61 11.69 -4.27
CA PRO A 201 11.41 12.48 -3.06
C PRO A 201 10.07 12.10 -2.42
N VAL A 202 10.09 11.81 -1.13
CA VAL A 202 8.88 11.47 -0.36
C VAL A 202 8.66 12.54 0.71
N ARG A 203 7.52 13.22 0.64
CA ARG A 203 7.06 14.11 1.70
C ARG A 203 6.72 13.29 2.94
N LEU A 204 7.12 13.75 4.11
CA LEU A 204 6.88 13.10 5.39
C LEU A 204 5.78 13.82 6.20
N GLY A 205 5.25 13.15 7.21
CA GLY A 205 4.22 13.68 8.10
C GLY A 205 2.84 13.07 7.89
N ARG A 206 2.74 11.89 7.23
CA ARG A 206 1.48 11.14 7.12
C ARG A 206 1.05 10.61 8.48
N LEU A 207 -0.26 10.58 8.69
CA LEU A 207 -0.89 9.95 9.84
C LEU A 207 -1.32 8.53 9.48
N ASP A 208 -1.17 7.63 10.44
CA ASP A 208 -1.63 6.26 10.31
C ASP A 208 -3.14 6.14 10.54
N SER A 209 -3.80 5.27 9.78
CA SER A 209 -5.13 4.76 10.11
C SER A 209 -5.06 3.87 11.35
N SER A 210 -6.12 3.88 12.13
CA SER A 210 -6.31 2.96 13.27
C SER A 210 -7.08 1.70 12.90
N THR A 211 -7.57 1.59 11.66
CA THR A 211 -8.40 0.50 11.17
C THR A 211 -8.01 0.11 9.76
N ALA A 212 -8.42 -1.09 9.35
CA ALA A 212 -8.28 -1.55 7.98
C ALA A 212 -9.13 -0.73 7.01
N ASP A 213 -8.66 -0.51 5.80
CA ASP A 213 -9.39 0.14 4.73
C ASP A 213 -10.55 -0.75 4.21
N PRO A 214 -11.55 -0.18 3.49
CA PRO A 214 -12.60 -0.95 2.85
C PRO A 214 -12.03 -1.97 1.86
N THR A 215 -12.64 -3.17 1.80
CA THR A 215 -12.26 -4.23 0.86
C THR A 215 -12.71 -3.93 -0.58
N GLY A 216 -12.12 -4.60 -1.57
CA GLY A 216 -12.53 -4.51 -2.98
C GLY A 216 -12.12 -3.22 -3.69
N LYS A 217 -11.19 -2.45 -3.12
CA LYS A 217 -10.67 -1.21 -3.71
C LYS A 217 -9.50 -1.44 -4.67
N LEU A 218 -8.74 -2.53 -4.49
CA LEU A 218 -7.62 -2.86 -5.38
C LEU A 218 -8.12 -3.47 -6.70
N PRO A 219 -7.46 -3.20 -7.83
CA PRO A 219 -7.77 -3.86 -9.09
C PRO A 219 -7.39 -5.34 -9.03
N GLU A 220 -8.26 -6.20 -9.55
CA GLU A 220 -7.95 -7.62 -9.70
C GLU A 220 -6.93 -7.86 -10.82
N GLU A 221 -6.09 -8.89 -10.68
CA GLU A 221 -5.01 -9.22 -11.63
C GLU A 221 -5.53 -9.73 -13.01
N THR A 222 -6.85 -9.95 -13.13
CA THR A 222 -7.51 -10.50 -14.33
C THR A 222 -8.36 -9.50 -15.11
N LEU A 223 -8.36 -8.24 -14.71
CA LEU A 223 -9.16 -7.20 -15.36
C LEU A 223 -8.71 -6.97 -16.81
N ASP A 224 -9.68 -6.72 -17.69
CA ASP A 224 -9.42 -6.14 -19.00
C ASP A 224 -8.98 -4.67 -18.88
N VAL A 225 -8.55 -4.10 -20.00
CA VAL A 225 -8.01 -2.73 -20.02
C VAL A 225 -9.07 -1.68 -19.66
N VAL A 226 -10.34 -1.89 -20.01
CA VAL A 226 -11.44 -0.93 -19.74
C VAL A 226 -11.73 -0.89 -18.23
N ALA A 227 -11.84 -2.05 -17.60
CA ALA A 227 -12.04 -2.17 -16.17
C ALA A 227 -10.81 -1.66 -15.39
N LEU A 228 -9.60 -1.91 -15.91
CA LEU A 228 -8.35 -1.43 -15.31
C LEU A 228 -8.27 0.11 -15.36
N LYS A 229 -8.52 0.74 -16.51
CA LYS A 229 -8.63 2.20 -16.66
C LYS A 229 -9.67 2.78 -15.71
N THR A 230 -10.83 2.13 -15.60
CA THR A 230 -11.89 2.55 -14.69
C THR A 230 -11.43 2.50 -13.22
N SER A 231 -10.75 1.41 -12.83
CA SER A 231 -10.22 1.24 -11.48
C SER A 231 -9.19 2.32 -11.13
N PHE A 232 -8.23 2.58 -12.02
CA PHE A 232 -7.23 3.64 -11.81
C PHE A 232 -7.85 5.04 -11.87
N GLY A 233 -8.85 5.27 -12.74
CA GLY A 233 -9.60 6.52 -12.81
C GLY A 233 -10.32 6.86 -11.49
N LYS A 234 -10.89 5.87 -10.79
CA LYS A 234 -11.47 6.04 -9.45
C LYS A 234 -10.45 6.50 -8.41
N LYS A 235 -9.18 6.21 -8.63
CA LYS A 235 -8.06 6.63 -7.78
C LYS A 235 -7.43 7.96 -8.22
N GLY A 236 -7.94 8.57 -9.31
CA GLY A 236 -7.46 9.82 -9.87
C GLY A 236 -6.29 9.69 -10.83
N PHE A 237 -5.96 8.49 -11.29
CA PHE A 237 -4.87 8.27 -12.22
C PHE A 237 -5.34 8.31 -13.68
N SER A 238 -4.55 8.96 -14.52
CA SER A 238 -4.71 8.92 -15.98
C SER A 238 -4.26 7.58 -16.56
N THR A 239 -4.57 7.33 -17.84
CA THR A 239 -4.04 6.16 -18.57
C THR A 239 -2.52 6.14 -18.57
N GLN A 240 -1.87 7.28 -18.79
CA GLN A 240 -0.41 7.40 -18.73
C GLN A 240 0.14 6.97 -17.37
N GLU A 241 -0.43 7.51 -16.30
CA GLU A 241 0.01 7.20 -14.92
C GLU A 241 -0.24 5.73 -14.57
N MET A 242 -1.33 5.14 -15.05
CA MET A 242 -1.60 3.71 -14.91
C MET A 242 -0.52 2.87 -15.62
N VAL A 243 -0.21 3.19 -16.89
CA VAL A 243 0.80 2.46 -17.65
C VAL A 243 2.18 2.59 -17.04
N VAL A 244 2.59 3.79 -16.63
CA VAL A 244 3.90 4.00 -16.01
C VAL A 244 4.04 3.29 -14.68
N LEU A 245 2.99 3.29 -13.83
CA LEU A 245 3.00 2.56 -12.55
C LEU A 245 3.06 1.04 -12.75
N SER A 246 2.43 0.51 -13.81
CA SER A 246 2.54 -0.91 -14.16
C SER A 246 3.99 -1.32 -14.49
N GLY A 247 4.83 -0.37 -14.91
CA GLY A 247 6.27 -0.57 -15.09
C GLY A 247 7.02 -1.04 -13.84
N ALA A 248 6.43 -0.92 -12.65
CA ALA A 248 6.95 -1.52 -11.42
C ALA A 248 7.14 -3.04 -11.53
N HIS A 249 6.41 -3.71 -12.41
CA HIS A 249 6.52 -5.15 -12.66
C HIS A 249 7.83 -5.56 -13.34
N THR A 250 8.68 -4.61 -13.75
CA THR A 250 10.04 -4.90 -14.23
C THR A 250 10.87 -5.61 -13.16
N ILE A 251 10.66 -5.30 -11.86
CA ILE A 251 11.32 -6.01 -10.75
C ILE A 251 10.45 -7.15 -10.19
N GLY A 252 11.12 -8.20 -9.72
CA GLY A 252 10.46 -9.37 -9.12
C GLY A 252 10.30 -10.53 -10.08
N GLY A 253 9.45 -11.49 -9.70
CA GLY A 253 9.37 -12.81 -10.33
C GLY A 253 8.39 -12.92 -11.52
N LYS A 254 7.97 -11.81 -12.13
CA LYS A 254 6.98 -11.83 -13.22
C LYS A 254 7.59 -12.13 -14.61
N GLY A 255 8.93 -12.15 -14.75
CA GLY A 255 9.63 -12.55 -15.96
C GLY A 255 10.00 -11.42 -16.91
N PHE A 256 9.83 -10.17 -16.53
CA PHE A 256 10.18 -8.99 -17.32
C PHE A 256 11.67 -8.60 -17.19
N GLY A 257 12.58 -9.49 -17.59
CA GLY A 257 14.02 -9.20 -17.54
C GLY A 257 14.69 -9.55 -16.20
N ASN A 258 15.60 -8.67 -15.73
CA ASN A 258 16.33 -8.91 -14.48
C ASN A 258 15.46 -8.55 -13.26
N PRO A 259 15.09 -9.52 -12.39
CA PRO A 259 14.19 -9.27 -11.27
C PRO A 259 14.73 -8.30 -10.21
N ASN A 260 16.01 -7.92 -10.29
CA ASN A 260 16.66 -7.00 -9.37
C ASN A 260 17.11 -5.69 -10.02
N ALA A 261 16.69 -5.42 -11.26
CA ALA A 261 16.96 -4.18 -11.99
C ALA A 261 15.64 -3.45 -12.28
N PHE A 262 15.54 -2.20 -11.84
CA PHE A 262 14.44 -1.32 -12.20
C PHE A 262 14.82 -0.60 -13.49
N ASP A 263 14.25 -1.06 -14.59
CA ASP A 263 14.53 -0.59 -15.95
C ASP A 263 13.28 -0.65 -16.83
N ASN A 264 13.40 -0.33 -18.11
CA ASN A 264 12.29 -0.36 -19.04
C ASN A 264 12.06 -1.72 -19.74
N ALA A 265 12.66 -2.80 -19.22
CA ALA A 265 12.51 -4.14 -19.79
C ALA A 265 11.05 -4.60 -19.82
N TYR A 266 10.25 -4.22 -18.82
CA TYR A 266 8.80 -4.47 -18.77
C TYR A 266 8.12 -4.06 -20.08
N PHE A 267 8.32 -2.83 -20.53
CA PHE A 267 7.70 -2.29 -21.74
C PHE A 267 8.23 -2.96 -23.00
N LYS A 268 9.54 -3.24 -23.07
CA LYS A 268 10.15 -3.94 -24.19
C LYS A 268 9.56 -5.33 -24.39
N VAL A 269 9.41 -6.09 -23.29
CA VAL A 269 8.84 -7.44 -23.33
C VAL A 269 7.37 -7.42 -23.73
N LEU A 270 6.59 -6.41 -23.32
CA LEU A 270 5.19 -6.28 -23.76
C LEU A 270 5.03 -6.07 -25.27
N LEU A 271 6.05 -5.56 -25.94
CA LEU A 271 6.05 -5.36 -27.41
C LEU A 271 6.50 -6.60 -28.20
N GLU A 272 7.04 -7.64 -27.55
CA GLU A 272 7.50 -8.87 -28.19
C GLU A 272 6.33 -9.70 -28.73
N LYS A 273 6.50 -10.21 -29.95
CA LYS A 273 5.55 -11.11 -30.62
C LYS A 273 6.29 -12.33 -31.21
N PRO A 274 5.84 -13.56 -30.95
CA PRO A 274 4.72 -13.92 -30.06
C PRO A 274 4.99 -13.59 -28.60
N ARG A 275 3.93 -13.54 -27.78
CA ARG A 275 4.08 -13.28 -26.32
C ARG A 275 5.09 -14.27 -25.74
N PRO A 276 6.14 -13.79 -25.08
CA PRO A 276 7.18 -14.67 -24.55
C PRO A 276 6.67 -15.49 -23.36
N THR A 277 7.31 -16.64 -23.15
CA THR A 277 7.08 -17.51 -22.02
C THR A 277 8.38 -17.79 -21.28
N SER A 278 8.32 -18.02 -19.98
CA SER A 278 9.45 -18.45 -19.19
C SER A 278 9.18 -19.86 -18.65
N SER A 279 10.02 -20.82 -19.04
CA SER A 279 9.84 -22.25 -18.69
C SER A 279 8.43 -22.79 -19.03
N GLY A 280 7.85 -22.34 -20.17
CA GLY A 280 6.51 -22.73 -20.59
C GLY A 280 5.35 -22.04 -19.88
N MET A 281 5.62 -21.14 -18.94
CA MET A 281 4.61 -20.33 -18.23
C MET A 281 4.53 -18.94 -18.84
N PRO A 282 3.32 -18.34 -18.92
CA PRO A 282 3.17 -16.96 -19.37
C PRO A 282 3.98 -15.99 -18.48
N ILE A 283 4.64 -15.01 -19.10
CA ILE A 283 5.29 -13.90 -18.42
C ILE A 283 4.20 -12.88 -18.03
N GLY A 284 4.35 -12.26 -16.87
CA GLY A 284 3.48 -11.20 -16.39
C GLY A 284 2.11 -11.66 -15.86
N LEU A 285 1.25 -10.69 -15.68
CA LEU A 285 -0.15 -10.85 -15.29
C LEU A 285 -1.07 -10.69 -16.51
N PRO A 286 -2.31 -11.20 -16.46
CA PRO A 286 -3.32 -10.90 -17.48
C PRO A 286 -3.49 -9.40 -17.70
N THR A 287 -3.50 -8.59 -16.65
CA THR A 287 -3.59 -7.12 -16.71
C THR A 287 -2.41 -6.47 -17.42
N ASP A 288 -1.19 -7.03 -17.34
CA ASP A 288 -0.04 -6.50 -18.08
C ASP A 288 -0.26 -6.60 -19.59
N TRP A 289 -0.78 -7.73 -20.04
CA TRP A 289 -1.06 -7.97 -21.47
C TRP A 289 -2.30 -7.23 -21.96
N ALA A 290 -3.30 -7.00 -21.11
CA ALA A 290 -4.47 -6.20 -21.44
C ALA A 290 -4.10 -4.77 -21.86
N LEU A 291 -3.04 -4.19 -21.29
CA LEU A 291 -2.54 -2.87 -21.72
C LEU A 291 -2.15 -2.83 -23.20
N THR A 292 -1.70 -3.95 -23.77
CA THR A 292 -1.30 -4.01 -25.20
C THR A 292 -2.48 -4.06 -26.18
N GLU A 293 -3.70 -4.17 -25.66
CA GLU A 293 -4.94 -4.26 -26.44
C GLU A 293 -5.65 -2.88 -26.59
N ASP A 294 -5.08 -1.82 -25.98
CA ASP A 294 -5.62 -0.45 -26.02
C ASP A 294 -4.61 0.49 -26.66
N ASP A 295 -5.03 1.25 -27.67
CA ASP A 295 -4.16 2.12 -28.46
C ASP A 295 -3.47 3.22 -27.63
N GLU A 296 -4.17 3.78 -26.62
CA GLU A 296 -3.59 4.80 -25.75
C GLU A 296 -2.53 4.20 -24.83
N CYS A 297 -2.80 3.04 -24.24
CA CYS A 297 -1.83 2.33 -23.43
C CYS A 297 -0.62 1.90 -24.28
N LEU A 298 -0.87 1.34 -25.47
CA LEU A 298 0.19 0.90 -26.37
C LEU A 298 1.11 2.04 -26.82
N ARG A 299 0.55 3.24 -27.01
CA ARG A 299 1.37 4.45 -27.29
C ARG A 299 2.34 4.73 -26.16
N TRP A 300 1.89 4.68 -24.89
CA TRP A 300 2.76 4.91 -23.74
C TRP A 300 3.78 3.78 -23.54
N ILE A 301 3.39 2.53 -23.78
CA ILE A 301 4.30 1.38 -23.75
C ILE A 301 5.45 1.58 -24.74
N ASN A 302 5.18 2.01 -25.99
CA ASN A 302 6.21 2.29 -26.97
C ASN A 302 7.16 3.40 -26.52
N ILE A 303 6.62 4.52 -26.03
CA ILE A 303 7.44 5.64 -25.51
C ILE A 303 8.39 5.16 -24.42
N TYR A 304 7.89 4.41 -23.43
CA TYR A 304 8.73 3.96 -22.32
C TYR A 304 9.67 2.82 -22.70
N ALA A 305 9.34 2.01 -23.69
CA ALA A 305 10.24 1.00 -24.23
C ALA A 305 11.46 1.63 -24.93
N GLU A 306 11.28 2.76 -25.60
CA GLU A 306 12.33 3.50 -26.29
C GLU A 306 13.14 4.41 -25.37
N ASP A 307 12.47 5.09 -24.41
CA ASP A 307 13.07 6.12 -23.56
C ASP A 307 12.92 5.75 -22.07
N GLN A 308 14.00 5.19 -21.52
CA GLN A 308 14.06 4.82 -20.10
C GLN A 308 14.08 6.05 -19.17
N ASP A 309 14.71 7.15 -19.59
CA ASP A 309 14.78 8.36 -18.77
C ASP A 309 13.39 9.00 -18.64
N LYS A 310 12.61 8.97 -19.72
CA LYS A 310 11.21 9.38 -19.72
C LYS A 310 10.38 8.48 -18.79
N PHE A 311 10.56 7.15 -18.85
CA PHE A 311 9.94 6.22 -17.92
C PHE A 311 10.28 6.56 -16.48
N PHE A 312 11.55 6.80 -16.17
CA PHE A 312 11.99 7.13 -14.80
C PHE A 312 11.41 8.44 -14.29
N ALA A 313 11.37 9.47 -15.13
CA ALA A 313 10.79 10.76 -14.77
C ALA A 313 9.29 10.63 -14.45
N ASP A 314 8.54 10.00 -15.35
CA ASP A 314 7.09 9.83 -15.18
C ASP A 314 6.75 8.87 -14.04
N PHE A 315 7.54 7.81 -13.83
CA PHE A 315 7.37 6.91 -12.70
C PHE A 315 7.56 7.62 -11.37
N ARG A 316 8.60 8.44 -11.24
CA ARG A 316 8.83 9.26 -10.04
C ARG A 316 7.62 10.12 -9.72
N ASP A 317 7.06 10.79 -10.73
CA ASP A 317 5.94 11.70 -10.54
C ASP A 317 4.64 10.94 -10.21
N ALA A 318 4.36 9.83 -10.90
CA ALA A 318 3.21 8.96 -10.63
C ALA A 318 3.32 8.26 -9.27
N TYR A 319 4.51 7.81 -8.87
CA TYR A 319 4.75 7.26 -7.55
C TYR A 319 4.51 8.29 -6.44
N THR A 320 5.03 9.51 -6.62
CA THR A 320 4.81 10.62 -5.68
C THR A 320 3.32 10.91 -5.51
N LYS A 321 2.56 10.90 -6.61
CA LYS A 321 1.10 11.04 -6.58
C LYS A 321 0.44 9.87 -5.83
N LEU A 322 0.87 8.63 -6.12
CA LEU A 322 0.34 7.42 -5.48
C LEU A 322 0.48 7.49 -3.96
N VAL A 323 1.68 7.76 -3.45
CA VAL A 323 1.93 7.80 -2.00
C VAL A 323 1.35 9.04 -1.31
N ASN A 324 0.80 10.00 -2.06
CA ASN A 324 0.07 11.14 -1.51
C ASN A 324 -1.46 10.95 -1.58
N SER A 325 -1.94 9.94 -2.32
CA SER A 325 -3.37 9.68 -2.48
C SER A 325 -3.98 9.24 -1.15
N GLY A 326 -5.05 9.92 -0.71
CA GLY A 326 -5.76 9.63 0.55
C GLY A 326 -4.97 9.90 1.83
N ALA A 327 -3.74 10.40 1.74
CA ALA A 327 -2.91 10.64 2.91
C ALA A 327 -3.47 11.79 3.78
N SER A 328 -3.63 11.54 5.07
CA SER A 328 -3.86 12.57 6.08
C SER A 328 -2.52 13.04 6.64
N TRP A 329 -2.40 14.34 6.89
CA TRP A 329 -1.13 14.97 7.25
C TRP A 329 -1.17 15.57 8.65
N ARG A 330 -0.03 15.52 9.36
CA ARG A 330 0.13 16.27 10.60
C ARG A 330 -0.01 17.75 10.30
N THR A 331 -0.80 18.45 11.11
CA THR A 331 -0.83 19.92 11.10
C THR A 331 0.47 20.40 11.70
N THR A 332 1.23 21.16 10.95
CA THR A 332 2.42 21.90 11.41
C THR A 332 2.02 23.07 12.27
#